data_2b3753c4d97149e1b964b6f7671a35dc
#
_entry.id   2b3753c4d97149e1b964b6f7671a35dc
#
_cell.length_a   1.000
_cell.length_b   1.000
_cell.length_c   1.000
_cell.angle_alpha   90.00
_cell.angle_beta   90.00
_cell.angle_gamma   90.00
#
_symmetry.space_group_name_H-M   'P 1'
#
loop_
_entity.id
_entity.type
_entity.pdbx_description
1 polymer ?
#
loop_
_entity_poly.entity_id
_entity_poly.type
_entity_poly.pdbx_seq_one_letter_code
_entity_poly.pdbx_strand_id
1 'polypeptide(L)'
;MAMLTLADVIEGLTDKRPEELDQPVSRTVIDSRQAEPGALFIALKGGQADGHAYVADAFSRGVVAAIVERDVDAGDMTLDLTDPDRTLPGSWSLPLVIKTPNSLRALWQVATFWRRQHEPRVVGITGSVGKTTTKELTAAVLARRYVTLKSEASYNNEIGLPLTLMHLTDEHERVVLEMGMYDVGEIADLARIAQPHIGVVTIIGPVHLERAKTFERIVQAKTELVEALPAAPDGVAILNYDDTRVRGMAQATKARVFYYGLSPQADLWADQIEGLGLEGIRFQLHHGDETLYVKIPLLGRHSVHTALRAAAVGLVEHLTWQEIIEGLRGPSAQLRLVAVPGPEGAIILDDTYNSSPASTLAALNLLDELDGRKIAVLGDMLELGDYERGGHEKVALRALEVADVLITLGQRGRIIGETALRWGMPAGRVHILEENVEAIALLEQMVTSDDVILVKGSRAMQMEEIVNALGKA
;
A
#
# COMPACT_ATOMS: atom_id res chain seq x y z
N MET A 1 -14.09 20.53 -16.17
CA MET A 1 -13.50 19.27 -15.68
C MET A 1 -14.18 18.13 -16.42
N ALA A 2 -13.45 17.36 -17.22
CA ALA A 2 -13.98 16.14 -17.75
C ALA A 2 -14.15 15.16 -16.57
N MET A 3 -15.39 14.82 -16.26
CA MET A 3 -15.73 13.77 -15.30
C MET A 3 -16.18 12.56 -16.10
N LEU A 4 -15.90 11.38 -15.60
CA LEU A 4 -16.41 10.14 -16.16
C LEU A 4 -17.94 10.25 -16.33
N THR A 5 -18.44 9.88 -17.51
CA THR A 5 -19.88 9.82 -17.81
C THR A 5 -20.33 8.39 -18.06
N LEU A 6 -21.63 8.13 -18.02
CA LEU A 6 -22.16 6.82 -18.42
C LEU A 6 -21.85 6.50 -19.88
N ALA A 7 -21.76 7.53 -20.76
CA ALA A 7 -21.31 7.34 -22.14
C ALA A 7 -19.87 6.78 -22.19
N ASP A 8 -18.96 7.31 -21.36
CA ASP A 8 -17.57 6.82 -21.26
C ASP A 8 -17.51 5.39 -20.73
N VAL A 9 -18.38 5.04 -19.75
CA VAL A 9 -18.48 3.68 -19.22
C VAL A 9 -18.89 2.69 -20.32
N ILE A 10 -19.92 3.02 -21.11
CA ILE A 10 -20.38 2.14 -22.18
C ILE A 10 -19.37 2.09 -23.33
N GLU A 11 -18.76 3.21 -23.70
CA GLU A 11 -17.70 3.24 -24.71
C GLU A 11 -16.51 2.36 -24.28
N GLY A 12 -16.08 2.44 -23.03
CA GLY A 12 -15.02 1.59 -22.47
C GLY A 12 -15.35 0.10 -22.45
N LEU A 13 -16.64 -0.27 -22.44
CA LEU A 13 -17.09 -1.66 -22.48
C LEU A 13 -17.36 -2.20 -23.89
N THR A 14 -17.64 -1.32 -24.86
CA THR A 14 -18.20 -1.72 -26.18
C THR A 14 -17.44 -1.16 -27.38
N ASP A 15 -16.47 -0.28 -27.16
CA ASP A 15 -15.81 0.53 -28.18
C ASP A 15 -16.78 1.41 -29.01
N LYS A 16 -18.00 1.63 -28.50
CA LYS A 16 -19.04 2.45 -29.13
C LYS A 16 -19.57 3.48 -28.14
N ARG A 17 -19.47 4.78 -28.49
CA ARG A 17 -20.03 5.84 -27.69
C ARG A 17 -21.53 5.95 -27.92
N PRO A 18 -22.36 5.85 -26.86
CA PRO A 18 -23.79 6.08 -26.99
C PRO A 18 -24.09 7.55 -27.20
N GLU A 19 -25.17 7.82 -27.94
CA GLU A 19 -25.75 9.17 -28.05
C GLU A 19 -26.64 9.46 -26.82
N GLU A 20 -26.71 10.75 -26.40
CA GLU A 20 -27.62 11.23 -25.36
C GLU A 20 -27.48 10.55 -23.96
N LEU A 21 -26.27 10.13 -23.58
CA LEU A 21 -26.01 9.53 -22.26
C LEU A 21 -24.85 10.21 -21.52
N ASP A 22 -24.80 11.55 -21.54
CA ASP A 22 -23.74 12.31 -20.89
C ASP A 22 -23.98 12.49 -19.37
N GLN A 23 -24.68 11.54 -18.72
CA GLN A 23 -24.90 11.54 -17.28
C GLN A 23 -23.55 11.40 -16.55
N PRO A 24 -23.14 12.40 -15.73
CA PRO A 24 -21.90 12.31 -14.97
C PRO A 24 -21.95 11.20 -13.92
N VAL A 25 -20.82 10.52 -13.73
CA VAL A 25 -20.59 9.57 -12.65
C VAL A 25 -19.83 10.27 -11.54
N SER A 26 -20.52 10.53 -10.41
CA SER A 26 -19.93 11.23 -9.25
C SER A 26 -18.81 10.41 -8.61
N ARG A 27 -19.00 9.10 -8.51
CA ARG A 27 -18.06 8.15 -7.92
C ARG A 27 -18.33 6.73 -8.41
N THR A 28 -17.32 5.88 -8.41
CA THR A 28 -17.49 4.43 -8.60
C THR A 28 -17.31 3.70 -7.29
N VAL A 29 -18.28 2.86 -6.94
CA VAL A 29 -18.31 2.14 -5.66
C VAL A 29 -18.60 0.65 -5.85
N ILE A 30 -18.11 -0.18 -4.93
CA ILE A 30 -18.35 -1.64 -4.86
C ILE A 30 -19.12 -2.04 -3.61
N ASP A 31 -19.35 -1.10 -2.70
CA ASP A 31 -20.12 -1.24 -1.47
C ASP A 31 -21.31 -0.30 -1.51
N SER A 32 -22.55 -0.87 -1.49
CA SER A 32 -23.78 -0.06 -1.54
C SER A 32 -23.91 0.93 -0.39
N ARG A 33 -23.25 0.70 0.75
CA ARG A 33 -23.24 1.62 1.90
C ARG A 33 -22.49 2.92 1.60
N GLN A 34 -21.57 2.90 0.61
CA GLN A 34 -20.83 4.07 0.12
C GLN A 34 -21.50 4.72 -1.09
N ALA A 35 -22.65 4.19 -1.51
CA ALA A 35 -23.40 4.73 -2.63
C ALA A 35 -23.92 6.12 -2.31
N GLU A 36 -23.85 7.01 -3.31
CA GLU A 36 -24.34 8.39 -3.28
C GLU A 36 -25.00 8.76 -4.61
N PRO A 37 -25.79 9.84 -4.67
CA PRO A 37 -26.42 10.25 -5.91
C PRO A 37 -25.41 10.49 -7.05
N GLY A 38 -25.72 9.90 -8.20
CA GLY A 38 -24.84 9.96 -9.39
C GLY A 38 -23.74 8.91 -9.44
N ALA A 39 -23.58 8.03 -8.44
CA ALA A 39 -22.53 7.01 -8.43
C ALA A 39 -22.80 5.87 -9.45
N LEU A 40 -21.72 5.18 -9.84
CA LEU A 40 -21.72 3.89 -10.56
C LEU A 40 -21.42 2.78 -9.55
N PHE A 41 -22.28 1.78 -9.47
CA PHE A 41 -22.11 0.61 -8.60
C PHE A 41 -21.55 -0.58 -9.39
N ILE A 42 -20.49 -1.22 -8.91
CA ILE A 42 -19.95 -2.45 -9.50
C ILE A 42 -20.30 -3.62 -8.58
N ALA A 43 -21.20 -4.47 -9.00
CA ALA A 43 -21.58 -5.66 -8.24
C ALA A 43 -20.53 -6.76 -8.39
N LEU A 44 -19.67 -6.91 -7.37
CA LEU A 44 -18.65 -7.94 -7.30
C LEU A 44 -19.10 -9.09 -6.38
N LYS A 45 -18.74 -10.32 -6.75
CA LYS A 45 -18.91 -11.49 -5.89
C LYS A 45 -17.70 -11.64 -4.97
N GLY A 46 -17.86 -11.30 -3.70
CA GLY A 46 -16.85 -11.49 -2.66
C GLY A 46 -16.97 -12.84 -1.94
N GLY A 47 -16.02 -13.13 -1.07
CA GLY A 47 -16.00 -14.36 -0.26
C GLY A 47 -17.13 -14.46 0.77
N GLN A 48 -17.61 -13.32 1.30
CA GLN A 48 -18.64 -13.26 2.35
C GLN A 48 -19.96 -12.64 1.88
N ALA A 49 -19.95 -11.86 0.80
CA ALA A 49 -21.13 -11.18 0.28
C ALA A 49 -21.12 -11.17 -1.26
N ASP A 50 -22.30 -11.21 -1.86
CA ASP A 50 -22.50 -11.05 -3.29
C ASP A 50 -23.10 -9.67 -3.56
N GLY A 51 -22.33 -8.78 -4.21
CA GLY A 51 -22.72 -7.41 -4.53
C GLY A 51 -24.04 -7.30 -5.32
N HIS A 52 -24.41 -8.33 -6.10
CA HIS A 52 -25.64 -8.35 -6.86
C HIS A 52 -26.90 -8.27 -5.98
N ALA A 53 -26.84 -8.75 -4.74
CA ALA A 53 -27.96 -8.65 -3.79
C ALA A 53 -28.23 -7.22 -3.31
N TYR A 54 -27.29 -6.29 -3.54
CA TYR A 54 -27.36 -4.93 -3.04
C TYR A 54 -27.61 -3.88 -4.13
N VAL A 55 -27.91 -4.31 -5.37
CA VAL A 55 -28.16 -3.39 -6.50
C VAL A 55 -29.38 -2.52 -6.23
N ALA A 56 -30.48 -3.10 -5.72
CA ALA A 56 -31.68 -2.33 -5.37
C ALA A 56 -31.42 -1.31 -4.25
N ASP A 57 -30.62 -1.69 -3.23
CA ASP A 57 -30.19 -0.77 -2.17
C ASP A 57 -29.33 0.37 -2.74
N ALA A 58 -28.40 0.08 -3.63
CA ALA A 58 -27.57 1.08 -4.30
C ALA A 58 -28.43 2.08 -5.11
N PHE A 59 -29.40 1.58 -5.89
CA PHE A 59 -30.32 2.44 -6.64
C PHE A 59 -31.19 3.31 -5.72
N SER A 60 -31.65 2.77 -4.58
CA SER A 60 -32.41 3.54 -3.60
C SER A 60 -31.62 4.72 -3.01
N ARG A 61 -30.29 4.66 -3.09
CA ARG A 61 -29.34 5.71 -2.65
C ARG A 61 -28.96 6.67 -3.78
N GLY A 62 -29.55 6.53 -4.97
CA GLY A 62 -29.33 7.44 -6.09
C GLY A 62 -28.22 7.05 -7.05
N VAL A 63 -27.74 5.81 -7.00
CA VAL A 63 -26.82 5.28 -8.03
C VAL A 63 -27.50 5.36 -9.40
N VAL A 64 -26.80 5.83 -10.41
CA VAL A 64 -27.34 6.05 -11.77
C VAL A 64 -27.16 4.81 -12.67
N ALA A 65 -26.17 3.96 -12.39
CA ALA A 65 -26.00 2.71 -13.10
C ALA A 65 -25.32 1.64 -12.23
N ALA A 66 -25.59 0.36 -12.50
CA ALA A 66 -24.95 -0.77 -11.87
C ALA A 66 -24.40 -1.76 -12.91
N ILE A 67 -23.14 -2.18 -12.77
CA ILE A 67 -22.53 -3.26 -13.56
C ILE A 67 -22.76 -4.58 -12.81
N VAL A 68 -23.34 -5.57 -13.50
CA VAL A 68 -23.73 -6.86 -12.94
C VAL A 68 -23.32 -8.03 -13.86
N GLU A 69 -23.28 -9.26 -13.33
CA GLU A 69 -22.98 -10.48 -14.10
C GLU A 69 -24.24 -11.33 -14.41
N ARG A 70 -25.34 -11.01 -13.76
CA ARG A 70 -26.61 -11.75 -13.89
C ARG A 70 -27.81 -10.80 -13.83
N ASP A 71 -28.99 -11.32 -14.20
CA ASP A 71 -30.20 -10.54 -14.07
C ASP A 71 -30.48 -10.15 -12.61
N VAL A 72 -30.90 -8.93 -12.42
CA VAL A 72 -31.29 -8.34 -11.14
C VAL A 72 -32.69 -7.72 -11.31
N ASP A 73 -33.55 -7.86 -10.30
CA ASP A 73 -34.88 -7.25 -10.29
C ASP A 73 -34.76 -5.79 -9.75
N ALA A 74 -34.09 -4.93 -10.53
CA ALA A 74 -33.86 -3.55 -10.19
C ALA A 74 -33.49 -2.74 -11.45
N GLY A 75 -33.70 -1.40 -11.38
CA GLY A 75 -33.39 -0.49 -12.48
C GLY A 75 -34.54 -0.33 -13.48
N ASP A 76 -34.50 0.78 -14.23
CA ASP A 76 -35.53 1.11 -15.21
C ASP A 76 -35.24 0.52 -16.60
N MET A 77 -33.97 0.20 -16.85
CA MET A 77 -33.48 -0.35 -18.11
C MET A 77 -32.31 -1.30 -17.88
N THR A 78 -32.24 -2.37 -18.69
CA THR A 78 -31.07 -3.28 -18.72
C THR A 78 -30.42 -3.25 -20.10
N LEU A 79 -29.09 -2.93 -20.09
CA LEU A 79 -28.21 -3.11 -21.24
C LEU A 79 -27.45 -4.43 -21.04
N ASP A 80 -27.81 -5.46 -21.82
CA ASP A 80 -27.15 -6.77 -21.76
C ASP A 80 -26.00 -6.84 -22.76
N LEU A 81 -24.76 -6.79 -22.27
CA LEU A 81 -23.52 -6.88 -23.05
C LEU A 81 -22.96 -8.31 -23.14
N THR A 82 -23.70 -9.32 -22.69
CA THR A 82 -23.29 -10.72 -22.85
C THR A 82 -23.56 -11.24 -24.28
N ASP A 83 -24.42 -10.54 -25.04
CA ASP A 83 -24.67 -10.82 -26.48
C ASP A 83 -23.73 -9.92 -27.33
N PRO A 84 -22.77 -10.49 -28.05
CA PRO A 84 -21.82 -9.74 -28.87
C PRO A 84 -22.46 -9.03 -30.08
N ASP A 85 -23.62 -9.48 -30.54
CA ASP A 85 -24.34 -8.93 -31.71
C ASP A 85 -25.29 -7.79 -31.33
N ARG A 86 -25.38 -7.43 -30.07
CA ARG A 86 -26.28 -6.39 -29.59
C ARG A 86 -25.93 -5.01 -30.12
N THR A 87 -26.94 -4.29 -30.59
CA THR A 87 -26.86 -2.86 -30.88
C THR A 87 -27.19 -2.04 -29.64
N LEU A 88 -26.53 -0.87 -29.51
CA LEU A 88 -26.89 0.08 -28.45
C LEU A 88 -28.30 0.62 -28.70
N PRO A 89 -29.09 0.85 -27.63
CA PRO A 89 -30.42 1.40 -27.75
C PRO A 89 -30.37 2.89 -28.20
N GLY A 90 -31.44 3.33 -28.83
CA GLY A 90 -31.57 4.72 -29.28
C GLY A 90 -32.07 5.69 -28.22
N SER A 91 -32.42 5.20 -27.00
CA SER A 91 -32.83 6.03 -25.85
C SER A 91 -32.47 5.33 -24.55
N TRP A 92 -32.31 6.10 -23.50
CA TRP A 92 -31.81 5.63 -22.19
C TRP A 92 -32.76 5.97 -21.06
N SER A 93 -32.93 5.03 -20.12
CA SER A 93 -33.64 5.22 -18.87
C SER A 93 -32.71 4.93 -17.68
N LEU A 94 -32.80 5.75 -16.63
CA LEU A 94 -31.99 5.61 -15.41
C LEU A 94 -32.92 5.30 -14.21
N PRO A 95 -32.47 4.48 -13.28
CA PRO A 95 -31.13 3.87 -13.15
C PRO A 95 -30.94 2.71 -14.14
N LEU A 96 -29.71 2.61 -14.72
CA LEU A 96 -29.35 1.64 -15.76
C LEU A 96 -28.65 0.41 -15.16
N VAL A 97 -29.10 -0.79 -15.51
CA VAL A 97 -28.36 -2.03 -15.27
C VAL A 97 -27.51 -2.36 -16.50
N ILE A 98 -26.22 -2.55 -16.32
CA ILE A 98 -25.27 -2.96 -17.37
C ILE A 98 -24.83 -4.39 -17.05
N LYS A 99 -25.37 -5.35 -17.80
CA LYS A 99 -25.05 -6.77 -17.60
C LYS A 99 -23.87 -7.16 -18.47
N THR A 100 -22.82 -7.69 -17.83
CA THR A 100 -21.55 -8.10 -18.45
C THR A 100 -21.21 -9.54 -18.09
N PRO A 101 -20.37 -10.24 -18.86
CA PRO A 101 -19.93 -11.59 -18.50
C PRO A 101 -19.13 -11.65 -17.20
N ASN A 102 -18.46 -10.55 -16.82
CA ASN A 102 -17.65 -10.48 -15.60
C ASN A 102 -17.48 -9.02 -15.14
N SER A 103 -18.02 -8.68 -13.98
CA SER A 103 -18.02 -7.32 -13.42
C SER A 103 -16.61 -6.80 -13.09
N LEU A 104 -15.70 -7.69 -12.67
CA LEU A 104 -14.31 -7.30 -12.39
C LEU A 104 -13.57 -6.92 -13.68
N ARG A 105 -13.74 -7.70 -14.73
CA ARG A 105 -13.16 -7.38 -16.05
C ARG A 105 -13.79 -6.12 -16.64
N ALA A 106 -15.08 -5.90 -16.45
CA ALA A 106 -15.76 -4.69 -16.85
C ALA A 106 -15.15 -3.45 -16.14
N LEU A 107 -14.92 -3.53 -14.83
CA LEU A 107 -14.19 -2.50 -14.08
C LEU A 107 -12.79 -2.22 -14.69
N TRP A 108 -12.03 -3.25 -15.05
CA TRP A 108 -10.71 -3.11 -15.68
C TRP A 108 -10.78 -2.44 -17.06
N GLN A 109 -11.76 -2.83 -17.88
CA GLN A 109 -11.98 -2.24 -19.20
C GLN A 109 -12.29 -0.75 -19.10
N VAL A 110 -13.26 -0.37 -18.25
CA VAL A 110 -13.64 1.03 -18.05
C VAL A 110 -12.46 1.83 -17.47
N ALA A 111 -11.77 1.31 -16.45
CA ALA A 111 -10.61 2.00 -15.87
C ALA A 111 -9.46 2.16 -16.86
N THR A 112 -9.19 1.15 -17.71
CA THR A 112 -8.17 1.21 -18.76
C THR A 112 -8.56 2.21 -19.84
N PHE A 113 -9.82 2.22 -20.26
CA PHE A 113 -10.36 3.18 -21.21
C PHE A 113 -10.21 4.59 -20.65
N TRP A 114 -10.70 4.85 -19.44
CA TRP A 114 -10.64 6.15 -18.78
C TRP A 114 -9.19 6.63 -18.57
N ARG A 115 -8.28 5.73 -18.16
CA ARG A 115 -6.85 6.03 -18.05
C ARG A 115 -6.25 6.55 -19.36
N ARG A 116 -6.68 6.01 -20.51
CA ARG A 116 -6.20 6.39 -21.83
C ARG A 116 -6.75 7.71 -22.36
N GLN A 117 -7.86 8.20 -21.80
CA GLN A 117 -8.42 9.51 -22.12
C GLN A 117 -7.62 10.65 -21.48
N HIS A 118 -6.73 10.33 -20.54
CA HIS A 118 -5.90 11.28 -19.80
C HIS A 118 -4.42 10.94 -20.00
N GLU A 119 -3.55 11.96 -19.89
CA GLU A 119 -2.11 11.83 -20.12
C GLU A 119 -1.24 12.09 -18.88
N PRO A 120 -1.64 11.67 -17.64
CA PRO A 120 -0.76 11.85 -16.49
C PRO A 120 0.45 10.92 -16.60
N ARG A 121 1.58 11.33 -16.05
CA ARG A 121 2.68 10.38 -15.83
C ARG A 121 2.36 9.52 -14.61
N VAL A 122 2.46 8.21 -14.78
CA VAL A 122 2.08 7.23 -13.76
C VAL A 122 3.32 6.61 -13.14
N VAL A 123 3.36 6.60 -11.82
CA VAL A 123 4.36 5.93 -10.98
C VAL A 123 3.73 4.69 -10.37
N GLY A 124 4.23 3.50 -10.73
CA GLY A 124 3.88 2.23 -10.10
C GLY A 124 4.90 1.88 -9.01
N ILE A 125 4.43 1.45 -7.85
CA ILE A 125 5.30 1.10 -6.71
C ILE A 125 5.00 -0.30 -6.23
N THR A 126 5.99 -1.20 -6.28
CA THR A 126 5.89 -2.55 -5.75
C THR A 126 7.06 -2.90 -4.82
N GLY A 127 7.00 -4.07 -4.21
CA GLY A 127 8.00 -4.61 -3.29
C GLY A 127 7.37 -5.39 -2.14
N SER A 128 8.19 -5.98 -1.30
CA SER A 128 7.71 -6.75 -0.14
C SER A 128 7.32 -5.84 1.02
N VAL A 129 8.13 -4.84 1.34
CA VAL A 129 7.94 -3.91 2.45
C VAL A 129 8.12 -2.47 1.99
N GLY A 130 7.36 -1.54 2.58
CA GLY A 130 7.53 -0.10 2.36
C GLY A 130 6.81 0.47 1.14
N LYS A 131 5.94 -0.27 0.46
CA LYS A 131 5.14 0.21 -0.68
C LYS A 131 4.28 1.42 -0.33
N THR A 132 3.43 1.29 0.67
CA THR A 132 2.47 2.34 1.08
C THR A 132 3.19 3.59 1.55
N THR A 133 4.20 3.46 2.41
CA THR A 133 4.98 4.62 2.88
C THR A 133 5.71 5.30 1.72
N THR A 134 6.23 4.51 0.75
CA THR A 134 6.85 5.05 -0.46
C THR A 134 5.83 5.78 -1.33
N LYS A 135 4.64 5.21 -1.54
CA LYS A 135 3.54 5.83 -2.29
C LYS A 135 3.17 7.19 -1.70
N GLU A 136 2.94 7.23 -0.41
CA GLU A 136 2.53 8.46 0.27
C GLU A 136 3.61 9.54 0.19
N LEU A 137 4.86 9.16 0.47
CA LEU A 137 5.98 10.11 0.43
C LEU A 137 6.26 10.58 -1.01
N THR A 138 6.17 9.67 -1.99
CA THR A 138 6.30 10.02 -3.41
C THR A 138 5.21 10.99 -3.84
N ALA A 139 3.97 10.73 -3.46
CA ALA A 139 2.86 11.64 -3.76
C ALA A 139 3.04 13.01 -3.10
N ALA A 140 3.52 13.07 -1.84
CA ALA A 140 3.81 14.32 -1.15
C ALA A 140 4.94 15.13 -1.81
N VAL A 141 5.98 14.45 -2.32
CA VAL A 141 7.06 15.08 -3.10
C VAL A 141 6.52 15.63 -4.41
N LEU A 142 5.81 14.83 -5.20
CA LEU A 142 5.27 15.24 -6.50
C LEU A 142 4.24 16.37 -6.37
N ALA A 143 3.42 16.35 -5.32
CA ALA A 143 2.42 17.37 -5.03
C ALA A 143 3.00 18.77 -4.72
N ARG A 144 4.33 18.89 -4.57
CA ARG A 144 5.00 20.21 -4.47
C ARG A 144 4.95 20.99 -5.79
N ARG A 145 4.78 20.31 -6.90
CA ARG A 145 4.76 20.91 -8.23
C ARG A 145 3.54 20.53 -9.06
N TYR A 146 3.03 19.31 -8.93
CA TYR A 146 2.04 18.71 -9.82
C TYR A 146 0.75 18.37 -9.09
N VAL A 147 -0.38 18.52 -9.77
CA VAL A 147 -1.65 17.95 -9.29
C VAL A 147 -1.54 16.43 -9.33
N THR A 148 -1.53 15.81 -8.16
CA THR A 148 -1.16 14.40 -8.01
C THR A 148 -2.29 13.58 -7.44
N LEU A 149 -2.74 12.56 -8.18
CA LEU A 149 -3.64 11.50 -7.70
C LEU A 149 -2.80 10.37 -7.10
N LYS A 150 -3.28 9.76 -6.01
CA LYS A 150 -2.67 8.55 -5.43
C LYS A 150 -3.71 7.53 -5.02
N SER A 151 -3.31 6.25 -4.95
CA SER A 151 -4.16 5.21 -4.36
C SER A 151 -4.54 5.54 -2.93
N GLU A 152 -5.83 5.45 -2.60
CA GLU A 152 -6.32 5.56 -1.22
C GLU A 152 -5.89 4.33 -0.40
N ALA A 153 -5.54 4.51 0.85
CA ALA A 153 -5.17 3.43 1.77
C ALA A 153 -4.24 2.40 1.10
N SER A 154 -4.64 1.13 1.09
CA SER A 154 -3.92 0.02 0.43
C SER A 154 -4.68 -0.50 -0.80
N TYR A 155 -5.29 0.39 -1.59
CA TYR A 155 -5.92 0.06 -2.87
C TYR A 155 -4.85 -0.31 -3.91
N ASN A 156 -4.29 -1.52 -3.75
CA ASN A 156 -3.12 -2.00 -4.49
C ASN A 156 -3.37 -3.30 -5.26
N ASN A 157 -4.64 -3.72 -5.37
CA ASN A 157 -5.06 -4.95 -5.99
C ASN A 157 -5.95 -4.72 -7.22
N GLU A 158 -6.46 -5.80 -7.79
CA GLU A 158 -7.30 -5.86 -8.99
C GLU A 158 -8.62 -5.07 -8.90
N ILE A 159 -9.00 -4.62 -7.71
CA ILE A 159 -10.20 -3.79 -7.48
C ILE A 159 -9.79 -2.36 -7.16
N GLY A 160 -8.89 -2.19 -6.20
CA GLY A 160 -8.57 -0.86 -5.66
C GLY A 160 -7.82 0.03 -6.65
N LEU A 161 -6.89 -0.54 -7.45
CA LEU A 161 -6.14 0.25 -8.43
C LEU A 161 -7.06 0.77 -9.57
N PRO A 162 -7.93 -0.05 -10.20
CA PRO A 162 -8.89 0.46 -11.17
C PRO A 162 -9.82 1.53 -10.59
N LEU A 163 -10.36 1.33 -9.38
CA LEU A 163 -11.19 2.34 -8.71
C LEU A 163 -10.45 3.68 -8.54
N THR A 164 -9.16 3.63 -8.19
CA THR A 164 -8.34 4.85 -8.10
C THR A 164 -8.26 5.57 -9.45
N LEU A 165 -8.02 4.84 -10.54
CA LEU A 165 -7.91 5.42 -11.88
C LEU A 165 -9.21 6.04 -12.38
N MET A 166 -10.37 5.56 -11.94
CA MET A 166 -11.66 6.16 -12.28
C MET A 166 -11.89 7.53 -11.64
N HIS A 167 -11.04 7.98 -10.72
CA HIS A 167 -11.02 9.34 -10.18
C HIS A 167 -10.12 10.31 -10.97
N LEU A 168 -9.52 9.86 -12.10
CA LEU A 168 -8.74 10.76 -12.95
C LEU A 168 -9.61 11.89 -13.50
N THR A 169 -8.99 13.06 -13.60
CA THR A 169 -9.54 14.25 -14.28
C THR A 169 -8.43 14.89 -15.10
N ASP A 170 -8.78 15.83 -15.99
CA ASP A 170 -7.81 16.57 -16.80
C ASP A 170 -6.82 17.41 -15.99
N GLU A 171 -7.10 17.64 -14.70
CA GLU A 171 -6.21 18.39 -13.83
C GLU A 171 -5.03 17.55 -13.30
N HIS A 172 -5.19 16.23 -13.28
CA HIS A 172 -4.16 15.34 -12.74
C HIS A 172 -2.98 15.19 -13.72
N GLU A 173 -1.83 15.68 -13.30
CA GLU A 173 -0.57 15.59 -14.04
C GLU A 173 0.25 14.35 -13.66
N ARG A 174 0.08 13.87 -12.42
CA ARG A 174 0.79 12.69 -11.86
C ARG A 174 -0.15 11.75 -11.16
N VAL A 175 0.17 10.46 -11.25
CA VAL A 175 -0.55 9.39 -10.53
C VAL A 175 0.44 8.49 -9.85
N VAL A 176 0.24 8.21 -8.56
CA VAL A 176 1.09 7.31 -7.77
C VAL A 176 0.28 6.11 -7.29
N LEU A 177 0.58 4.93 -7.82
CA LEU A 177 -0.16 3.70 -7.58
C LEU A 177 0.67 2.67 -6.85
N GLU A 178 0.14 2.15 -5.76
CA GLU A 178 0.68 0.96 -5.11
C GLU A 178 0.24 -0.29 -5.88
N MET A 179 1.16 -1.23 -6.14
CA MET A 179 0.89 -2.49 -6.83
C MET A 179 1.29 -3.66 -5.93
N GLY A 180 0.28 -4.30 -5.36
CA GLY A 180 0.40 -5.52 -4.56
C GLY A 180 0.33 -6.77 -5.42
N MET A 181 0.66 -7.94 -4.83
CA MET A 181 0.50 -9.24 -5.46
C MET A 181 0.39 -10.35 -4.42
N TYR A 182 -0.29 -11.38 -4.78
CA TYR A 182 -0.26 -12.70 -4.14
C TYR A 182 0.41 -13.74 -5.02
N ASP A 183 0.27 -13.61 -6.36
CA ASP A 183 0.89 -14.53 -7.32
C ASP A 183 1.48 -13.81 -8.55
N VAL A 184 2.21 -14.56 -9.37
CA VAL A 184 2.76 -14.13 -10.66
C VAL A 184 1.64 -13.82 -11.64
N GLY A 185 1.76 -12.72 -12.38
CA GLY A 185 0.79 -12.22 -13.36
C GLY A 185 -0.08 -11.06 -12.84
N GLU A 186 -0.25 -10.94 -11.52
CA GLU A 186 -1.14 -9.91 -10.95
C GLU A 186 -0.57 -8.50 -11.14
N ILE A 187 0.74 -8.29 -10.96
CA ILE A 187 1.36 -6.97 -11.21
C ILE A 187 1.34 -6.65 -12.70
N ALA A 188 1.51 -7.64 -13.58
CA ALA A 188 1.39 -7.43 -15.02
C ALA A 188 -0.02 -6.96 -15.41
N ASP A 189 -1.08 -7.53 -14.79
CA ASP A 189 -2.45 -7.08 -14.99
C ASP A 189 -2.65 -5.64 -14.51
N LEU A 190 -2.18 -5.31 -13.31
CA LEU A 190 -2.26 -3.95 -12.76
C LEU A 190 -1.48 -2.95 -13.63
N ALA A 191 -0.30 -3.33 -14.10
CA ALA A 191 0.53 -2.50 -14.99
C ALA A 191 -0.12 -2.28 -16.36
N ARG A 192 -0.82 -3.27 -16.90
CA ARG A 192 -1.56 -3.14 -18.16
C ARG A 192 -2.71 -2.13 -18.04
N ILE A 193 -3.40 -2.09 -16.89
CA ILE A 193 -4.46 -1.12 -16.60
C ILE A 193 -3.87 0.27 -16.39
N ALA A 194 -2.84 0.38 -15.56
CA ALA A 194 -2.25 1.65 -15.12
C ALA A 194 -1.35 2.31 -16.16
N GLN A 195 -0.66 1.51 -16.99
CA GLN A 195 0.34 1.96 -17.96
C GLN A 195 1.41 2.87 -17.31
N PRO A 196 2.21 2.33 -16.36
CA PRO A 196 3.19 3.14 -15.62
C PRO A 196 4.35 3.60 -16.52
N HIS A 197 4.82 4.83 -16.31
CA HIS A 197 6.03 5.38 -16.92
C HIS A 197 7.24 5.19 -15.99
N ILE A 198 7.00 5.20 -14.68
CA ILE A 198 8.03 5.02 -13.67
C ILE A 198 7.65 3.81 -12.81
N GLY A 199 8.57 2.87 -12.66
CA GLY A 199 8.42 1.71 -11.77
C GLY A 199 9.40 1.79 -10.62
N VAL A 200 8.89 1.76 -9.40
CA VAL A 200 9.71 1.75 -8.17
C VAL A 200 9.61 0.39 -7.52
N VAL A 201 10.75 -0.28 -7.35
CA VAL A 201 10.82 -1.54 -6.60
C VAL A 201 11.52 -1.29 -5.27
N THR A 202 10.83 -1.59 -4.17
CA THR A 202 11.35 -1.26 -2.83
C THR A 202 12.41 -2.25 -2.35
N ILE A 203 12.00 -3.42 -1.89
CA ILE A 203 12.86 -4.50 -1.40
C ILE A 203 12.16 -5.85 -1.63
N ILE A 204 12.93 -6.91 -1.80
CA ILE A 204 12.43 -8.28 -1.88
C ILE A 204 12.66 -8.99 -0.55
N GLY A 205 11.59 -9.38 0.10
CA GLY A 205 11.61 -10.11 1.37
C GLY A 205 10.62 -11.26 1.39
N PRO A 206 10.71 -12.15 2.41
CA PRO A 206 9.82 -13.29 2.57
C PRO A 206 8.42 -12.85 3.03
N VAL A 207 7.58 -12.40 2.07
CA VAL A 207 6.18 -12.05 2.27
C VAL A 207 5.34 -12.84 1.27
N HIS A 208 4.12 -13.22 1.65
CA HIS A 208 3.20 -13.99 0.81
C HIS A 208 3.78 -15.34 0.34
N LEU A 209 4.77 -15.91 1.04
CA LEU A 209 5.40 -17.18 0.68
C LEU A 209 4.43 -18.36 0.71
N GLU A 210 3.38 -18.28 1.51
CA GLU A 210 2.32 -19.31 1.54
C GLU A 210 1.67 -19.49 0.16
N ARG A 211 1.46 -18.39 -0.60
CA ARG A 211 0.87 -18.40 -1.95
C ARG A 211 1.93 -18.43 -3.05
N ALA A 212 2.91 -17.57 -2.97
CA ALA A 212 4.01 -17.52 -3.95
C ALA A 212 4.90 -18.77 -3.93
N LYS A 213 4.95 -19.50 -2.81
CA LYS A 213 5.70 -20.74 -2.56
C LYS A 213 7.22 -20.58 -2.57
N THR A 214 7.80 -19.77 -3.45
CA THR A 214 9.26 -19.59 -3.52
C THR A 214 9.65 -18.11 -3.63
N PHE A 215 10.88 -17.81 -3.24
CA PHE A 215 11.46 -16.47 -3.39
C PHE A 215 11.56 -16.04 -4.87
N GLU A 216 11.88 -16.96 -5.75
CA GLU A 216 12.03 -16.75 -7.19
C GLU A 216 10.70 -16.26 -7.79
N ARG A 217 9.58 -16.81 -7.35
CA ARG A 217 8.25 -16.36 -7.79
C ARG A 217 7.94 -14.96 -7.29
N ILE A 218 8.34 -14.60 -6.07
CA ILE A 218 8.20 -13.22 -5.57
C ILE A 218 9.04 -12.25 -6.41
N VAL A 219 10.28 -12.62 -6.74
CA VAL A 219 11.15 -11.83 -7.64
C VAL A 219 10.50 -11.69 -9.00
N GLN A 220 10.06 -12.80 -9.60
CA GLN A 220 9.38 -12.83 -10.90
C GLN A 220 8.17 -11.91 -10.92
N ALA A 221 7.24 -12.06 -9.98
CA ALA A 221 6.02 -11.24 -9.91
C ALA A 221 6.33 -9.74 -9.79
N LYS A 222 7.35 -9.36 -9.00
CA LYS A 222 7.69 -7.93 -8.86
C LYS A 222 8.48 -7.39 -10.04
N THR A 223 9.17 -8.25 -10.79
CA THR A 223 9.84 -7.89 -12.05
C THR A 223 8.84 -7.49 -13.12
N GLU A 224 7.61 -8.00 -13.09
CA GLU A 224 6.53 -7.64 -14.03
C GLU A 224 6.28 -6.13 -14.13
N LEU A 225 6.44 -5.38 -13.03
CA LEU A 225 6.35 -3.91 -13.09
C LEU A 225 7.47 -3.32 -13.95
N VAL A 226 8.68 -3.83 -13.81
CA VAL A 226 9.87 -3.33 -14.51
C VAL A 226 9.83 -3.69 -15.99
N GLU A 227 9.30 -4.88 -16.31
CA GLU A 227 9.08 -5.36 -17.69
C GLU A 227 8.00 -4.56 -18.43
N ALA A 228 6.98 -4.09 -17.69
CA ALA A 228 5.86 -3.34 -18.26
C ALA A 228 6.19 -1.87 -18.61
N LEU A 229 7.35 -1.36 -18.20
CA LEU A 229 7.73 0.03 -18.46
C LEU A 229 8.03 0.28 -19.93
N PRO A 230 7.69 1.46 -20.47
CA PRO A 230 8.12 1.86 -21.80
C PRO A 230 9.66 1.88 -21.90
N ALA A 231 10.17 1.77 -23.11
CA ALA A 231 11.60 1.93 -23.34
C ALA A 231 12.07 3.36 -23.02
N ALA A 232 13.37 3.52 -22.71
CA ALA A 232 13.96 4.86 -22.61
C ALA A 232 13.74 5.69 -23.90
N PRO A 233 13.52 7.00 -23.79
CA PRO A 233 13.65 7.85 -22.59
C PRO A 233 12.37 7.90 -21.72
N ASP A 234 11.22 7.41 -22.20
CA ASP A 234 9.91 7.60 -21.56
C ASP A 234 9.78 6.81 -20.26
N GLY A 235 10.30 5.57 -20.22
CA GLY A 235 10.27 4.70 -19.08
C GLY A 235 11.48 4.84 -18.18
N VAL A 236 11.24 4.76 -16.83
CA VAL A 236 12.30 4.76 -15.82
C VAL A 236 12.04 3.70 -14.76
N ALA A 237 13.00 2.81 -14.52
CA ALA A 237 13.00 1.84 -13.43
C ALA A 237 13.87 2.37 -12.27
N ILE A 238 13.27 2.63 -11.11
CA ILE A 238 13.93 3.07 -9.88
C ILE A 238 14.15 1.86 -9.00
N LEU A 239 15.40 1.42 -8.88
CA LEU A 239 15.78 0.14 -8.29
C LEU A 239 16.71 0.31 -7.09
N ASN A 240 16.51 -0.53 -6.06
CA ASN A 240 17.38 -0.58 -4.89
C ASN A 240 18.72 -1.25 -5.23
N TYR A 241 19.80 -0.50 -5.18
CA TYR A 241 21.14 -0.99 -5.46
C TYR A 241 21.65 -1.98 -4.39
N ASP A 242 21.23 -1.81 -3.14
CA ASP A 242 21.68 -2.61 -2.00
C ASP A 242 21.03 -4.00 -1.97
N ASP A 243 19.86 -4.17 -2.59
CA ASP A 243 19.21 -5.47 -2.77
C ASP A 243 19.64 -6.09 -4.11
N THR A 244 20.45 -7.16 -4.06
CA THR A 244 20.99 -7.83 -5.26
C THR A 244 19.91 -8.37 -6.20
N ARG A 245 18.73 -8.76 -5.66
CA ARG A 245 17.59 -9.24 -6.45
C ARG A 245 16.92 -8.08 -7.20
N VAL A 246 16.68 -6.98 -6.50
CA VAL A 246 16.10 -5.77 -7.10
C VAL A 246 17.06 -5.18 -8.14
N ARG A 247 18.34 -5.09 -7.81
CA ARG A 247 19.38 -4.64 -8.75
C ARG A 247 19.43 -5.49 -10.03
N GLY A 248 19.26 -6.80 -9.91
CA GLY A 248 19.23 -7.73 -11.03
C GLY A 248 18.06 -7.52 -12.00
N MET A 249 16.96 -6.89 -11.56
CA MET A 249 15.79 -6.58 -12.41
C MET A 249 16.10 -5.59 -13.53
N ALA A 250 17.22 -4.88 -13.47
CA ALA A 250 17.68 -4.00 -14.54
C ALA A 250 17.82 -4.72 -15.90
N GLN A 251 18.05 -6.04 -15.89
CA GLN A 251 18.19 -6.85 -17.10
C GLN A 251 16.84 -7.16 -17.77
N ALA A 252 15.72 -6.95 -17.07
CA ALA A 252 14.39 -7.27 -17.55
C ALA A 252 13.68 -6.09 -18.24
N THR A 253 14.32 -4.92 -18.35
CA THR A 253 13.68 -3.72 -18.90
C THR A 253 14.52 -3.05 -20.00
N LYS A 254 13.81 -2.30 -20.85
CA LYS A 254 14.41 -1.35 -21.81
C LYS A 254 14.28 0.11 -21.33
N ALA A 255 13.65 0.32 -20.18
CA ALA A 255 13.55 1.63 -19.54
C ALA A 255 14.93 2.09 -19.03
N ARG A 256 15.09 3.37 -18.81
CA ARG A 256 16.26 3.91 -18.11
C ARG A 256 16.26 3.41 -16.67
N VAL A 257 17.37 2.85 -16.23
CA VAL A 257 17.53 2.44 -14.83
C VAL A 257 18.10 3.61 -14.02
N PHE A 258 17.51 3.87 -12.86
CA PHE A 258 17.99 4.80 -11.86
C PHE A 258 18.13 4.06 -10.52
N TYR A 259 19.34 3.98 -10.00
CA TYR A 259 19.61 3.28 -8.76
C TYR A 259 19.56 4.21 -7.55
N TYR A 260 18.95 3.74 -6.46
CA TYR A 260 19.03 4.35 -5.14
C TYR A 260 19.57 3.36 -4.11
N GLY A 261 20.19 3.83 -3.04
CA GLY A 261 20.68 2.96 -1.96
C GLY A 261 21.62 3.66 -0.98
N LEU A 262 22.37 2.87 -0.21
CA LEU A 262 23.42 3.33 0.68
C LEU A 262 24.83 3.20 0.06
N SER A 263 24.89 2.47 -1.05
CA SER A 263 26.14 2.31 -1.79
C SER A 263 26.44 3.54 -2.64
N PRO A 264 27.70 4.06 -2.62
CA PRO A 264 28.13 5.17 -3.47
C PRO A 264 28.15 4.84 -4.97
N GLN A 265 27.84 3.59 -5.36
CA GLN A 265 27.65 3.19 -6.76
C GLN A 265 26.22 3.42 -7.25
N ALA A 266 25.27 3.80 -6.37
CA ALA A 266 23.94 4.19 -6.78
C ALA A 266 23.91 5.62 -7.33
N ASP A 267 22.95 5.96 -8.19
CA ASP A 267 22.79 7.31 -8.73
C ASP A 267 22.37 8.30 -7.64
N LEU A 268 21.60 7.82 -6.66
CA LEU A 268 21.20 8.56 -5.46
C LEU A 268 21.49 7.71 -4.23
N TRP A 269 22.33 8.19 -3.33
CA TRP A 269 22.70 7.41 -2.14
C TRP A 269 22.81 8.27 -0.88
N ALA A 270 22.82 7.62 0.27
CA ALA A 270 22.90 8.28 1.56
C ALA A 270 23.91 7.60 2.48
N ASP A 271 24.59 8.43 3.28
CA ASP A 271 25.43 7.99 4.41
C ASP A 271 25.19 8.85 5.66
N GLN A 272 26.03 8.67 6.68
CA GLN A 272 25.94 9.37 7.97
C GLN A 272 24.51 9.40 8.54
N ILE A 273 23.81 8.25 8.45
CA ILE A 273 22.44 8.12 8.89
C ILE A 273 22.39 8.07 10.41
N GLU A 274 21.65 9.00 10.99
CA GLU A 274 21.47 9.14 12.43
C GLU A 274 19.98 9.10 12.76
N GLY A 275 19.59 8.23 13.71
CA GLY A 275 18.26 8.24 14.32
C GLY A 275 18.19 9.36 15.34
N LEU A 276 17.11 10.13 15.33
CA LEU A 276 16.83 11.22 16.27
C LEU A 276 15.59 10.88 17.13
N GLY A 277 15.38 9.60 17.38
CA GLY A 277 14.20 9.12 18.11
C GLY A 277 12.91 9.54 17.41
N LEU A 278 11.99 10.15 18.15
CA LEU A 278 10.70 10.62 17.64
C LEU A 278 10.79 11.85 16.73
N GLU A 279 11.93 12.52 16.67
CA GLU A 279 12.17 13.63 15.75
C GLU A 279 12.48 13.19 14.31
N GLY A 280 12.61 11.88 14.09
CA GLY A 280 12.88 11.30 12.78
C GLY A 280 14.32 10.91 12.54
N ILE A 281 14.83 11.14 11.32
CA ILE A 281 16.19 10.79 10.93
C ILE A 281 16.90 11.97 10.29
N ARG A 282 18.24 11.96 10.40
CA ARG A 282 19.17 12.88 9.72
C ARG A 282 20.18 12.07 8.92
N PHE A 283 20.54 12.52 7.73
CA PHE A 283 21.51 11.84 6.86
C PHE A 283 22.12 12.83 5.85
N GLN A 284 23.24 12.44 5.25
CA GLN A 284 23.78 13.06 4.05
C GLN A 284 23.23 12.33 2.83
N LEU A 285 22.77 13.10 1.86
CA LEU A 285 22.23 12.61 0.59
C LEU A 285 23.16 13.07 -0.53
N HIS A 286 23.50 12.16 -1.44
CA HIS A 286 24.46 12.39 -2.52
C HIS A 286 23.84 12.07 -3.87
N HIS A 287 24.00 12.99 -4.85
CA HIS A 287 23.60 12.79 -6.23
C HIS A 287 24.55 13.55 -7.16
N GLY A 288 25.26 12.85 -8.05
CA GLY A 288 26.35 13.43 -8.83
C GLY A 288 27.40 14.05 -7.89
N ASP A 289 27.72 15.32 -8.14
CA ASP A 289 28.67 16.08 -7.32
C ASP A 289 28.01 16.83 -6.13
N GLU A 290 26.69 16.71 -5.97
CA GLU A 290 25.95 17.41 -4.93
C GLU A 290 25.85 16.56 -3.64
N THR A 291 26.02 17.23 -2.50
CA THR A 291 25.82 16.65 -1.17
C THR A 291 24.90 17.54 -0.34
N LEU A 292 23.87 16.96 0.23
CA LEU A 292 22.85 17.68 1.00
C LEU A 292 22.69 17.07 2.39
N TYR A 293 22.60 17.93 3.42
CA TYR A 293 22.23 17.51 4.77
C TYR A 293 20.72 17.56 4.91
N VAL A 294 20.10 16.39 5.15
CA VAL A 294 18.65 16.25 5.18
C VAL A 294 18.21 15.76 6.56
N LYS A 295 17.22 16.45 7.16
CA LYS A 295 16.46 15.99 8.33
C LYS A 295 15.00 15.84 7.92
N ILE A 296 14.41 14.68 8.20
CA ILE A 296 13.01 14.38 7.88
C ILE A 296 12.33 13.69 9.08
N PRO A 297 11.03 13.89 9.27
CA PRO A 297 10.28 13.34 10.40
C PRO A 297 9.83 11.88 10.17
N LEU A 298 10.69 11.05 9.59
CA LEU A 298 10.44 9.62 9.42
C LEU A 298 11.16 8.83 10.50
N LEU A 299 10.42 7.97 11.20
CA LEU A 299 10.96 7.22 12.33
C LEU A 299 11.83 6.04 11.88
N GLY A 300 12.95 5.84 12.56
CA GLY A 300 13.89 4.74 12.37
C GLY A 300 14.80 4.90 11.15
N ARG A 301 16.06 4.50 11.31
CA ARG A 301 17.12 4.62 10.28
C ARG A 301 16.77 3.96 8.94
N HIS A 302 15.97 2.89 8.96
CA HIS A 302 15.52 2.20 7.75
C HIS A 302 14.67 3.08 6.82
N SER A 303 14.06 4.14 7.36
CA SER A 303 13.22 5.08 6.59
C SER A 303 14.03 5.91 5.58
N VAL A 304 15.36 5.94 5.68
CA VAL A 304 16.23 6.56 4.68
C VAL A 304 15.98 6.00 3.27
N HIS A 305 15.77 4.68 3.15
CA HIS A 305 15.45 4.08 1.84
C HIS A 305 14.11 4.57 1.27
N THR A 306 13.12 4.86 2.13
CA THR A 306 11.85 5.44 1.70
C THR A 306 12.04 6.86 1.20
N ALA A 307 12.84 7.66 1.91
CA ALA A 307 13.20 9.01 1.47
C ALA A 307 13.95 9.01 0.14
N LEU A 308 14.93 8.11 -0.02
CA LEU A 308 15.70 7.98 -1.27
C LEU A 308 14.79 7.60 -2.46
N ARG A 309 13.82 6.69 -2.28
CA ARG A 309 12.86 6.33 -3.34
C ARG A 309 12.02 7.52 -3.77
N ALA A 310 11.45 8.25 -2.83
CA ALA A 310 10.63 9.41 -3.12
C ALA A 310 11.46 10.54 -3.75
N ALA A 311 12.68 10.76 -3.26
CA ALA A 311 13.61 11.72 -3.84
C ALA A 311 14.04 11.33 -5.26
N ALA A 312 14.29 10.05 -5.52
CA ALA A 312 14.62 9.54 -6.86
C ALA A 312 13.49 9.81 -7.87
N VAL A 313 12.21 9.57 -7.46
CA VAL A 313 11.06 9.94 -8.30
C VAL A 313 11.03 11.45 -8.53
N GLY A 314 11.23 12.26 -7.49
CA GLY A 314 11.27 13.72 -7.62
C GLY A 314 12.33 14.19 -8.61
N LEU A 315 13.55 13.64 -8.57
CA LEU A 315 14.64 13.96 -9.51
C LEU A 315 14.29 13.54 -10.94
N VAL A 316 13.74 12.34 -11.12
CA VAL A 316 13.30 11.83 -12.43
C VAL A 316 12.19 12.70 -13.02
N GLU A 317 11.33 13.26 -12.20
CA GLU A 317 10.27 14.20 -12.56
C GLU A 317 10.70 15.68 -12.50
N HIS A 318 12.01 15.93 -12.47
CA HIS A 318 12.64 17.25 -12.58
C HIS A 318 12.26 18.25 -11.48
N LEU A 319 11.91 17.78 -10.28
CA LEU A 319 11.73 18.65 -9.12
C LEU A 319 13.09 19.17 -8.64
N THR A 320 13.09 20.38 -8.11
CA THR A 320 14.26 20.94 -7.43
C THR A 320 14.47 20.26 -6.07
N TRP A 321 15.69 20.31 -5.55
CA TRP A 321 16.00 19.84 -4.19
C TRP A 321 15.13 20.48 -3.12
N GLN A 322 14.81 21.74 -3.26
CA GLN A 322 13.92 22.44 -2.33
C GLN A 322 12.54 21.77 -2.29
N GLU A 323 11.91 21.54 -3.46
CA GLU A 323 10.61 20.90 -3.54
C GLU A 323 10.65 19.47 -3.02
N ILE A 324 11.70 18.70 -3.34
CA ILE A 324 11.91 17.34 -2.84
C ILE A 324 11.98 17.34 -1.31
N ILE A 325 12.84 18.17 -0.72
CA ILE A 325 13.01 18.22 0.73
C ILE A 325 11.77 18.70 1.44
N GLU A 326 11.05 19.69 0.89
CA GLU A 326 9.76 20.13 1.43
C GLU A 326 8.71 19.03 1.39
N GLY A 327 8.64 18.24 0.31
CA GLY A 327 7.76 17.09 0.20
C GLY A 327 8.09 15.99 1.22
N LEU A 328 9.38 15.69 1.40
CA LEU A 328 9.87 14.71 2.38
C LEU A 328 9.57 15.10 3.83
N ARG A 329 9.46 16.41 4.12
CA ARG A 329 9.14 16.96 5.45
C ARG A 329 7.63 17.10 5.71
N GLY A 330 6.81 16.88 4.70
CA GLY A 330 5.36 17.03 4.82
C GLY A 330 4.72 16.10 5.86
N PRO A 331 3.57 16.46 6.43
CA PRO A 331 2.87 15.68 7.47
C PRO A 331 2.41 14.30 6.99
N SER A 332 2.34 14.07 5.69
CA SER A 332 1.97 12.77 5.10
C SER A 332 3.04 11.67 5.24
N ALA A 333 4.22 12.02 5.77
CA ALA A 333 5.35 11.10 5.85
C ALA A 333 5.22 10.00 6.94
N GLN A 334 4.33 10.17 7.93
CA GLN A 334 4.19 9.27 9.08
C GLN A 334 2.95 8.37 8.94
N LEU A 335 3.02 7.31 8.14
CA LEU A 335 1.77 6.61 7.78
C LEU A 335 1.60 5.19 8.31
N ARG A 336 2.61 4.55 8.90
CA ARG A 336 2.45 3.19 9.44
C ARG A 336 2.96 3.04 10.86
N LEU A 337 4.13 3.56 11.18
CA LEU A 337 4.65 3.55 12.53
C LEU A 337 4.44 4.93 13.12
N VAL A 338 3.51 5.06 14.05
CA VAL A 338 3.10 6.33 14.67
C VAL A 338 3.35 6.26 16.17
N ALA A 339 3.94 7.31 16.72
CA ALA A 339 4.03 7.48 18.17
C ALA A 339 2.75 8.14 18.67
N VAL A 340 2.02 7.47 19.54
CA VAL A 340 0.82 7.99 20.19
C VAL A 340 1.00 8.03 21.73
N PRO A 341 0.35 9.01 22.42
CA PRO A 341 0.37 9.03 23.86
C PRO A 341 -0.28 7.76 24.44
N GLY A 342 0.33 7.18 25.44
CA GLY A 342 -0.20 6.08 26.24
C GLY A 342 -0.59 6.50 27.66
N PRO A 343 -0.97 5.54 28.53
CA PRO A 343 -1.30 5.80 29.93
C PRO A 343 -0.12 6.39 30.68
N GLU A 344 -0.40 7.16 31.72
CA GLU A 344 0.59 7.75 32.64
C GLU A 344 1.69 8.61 31.95
N GLY A 345 1.59 8.85 30.65
CA GLY A 345 2.62 9.55 29.87
C GLY A 345 3.56 8.64 29.10
N ALA A 346 3.33 7.34 29.09
CA ALA A 346 4.03 6.38 28.24
C ALA A 346 3.90 6.73 26.76
N ILE A 347 4.79 6.21 25.94
CA ILE A 347 4.75 6.34 24.47
C ILE A 347 4.39 4.99 23.87
N ILE A 348 3.38 4.96 23.00
CA ILE A 348 3.04 3.78 22.23
C ILE A 348 3.50 3.97 20.77
N LEU A 349 4.32 3.05 20.28
CA LEU A 349 4.67 2.94 18.88
C LEU A 349 3.64 2.01 18.21
N ASP A 350 2.66 2.61 17.55
CA ASP A 350 1.63 1.90 16.79
C ASP A 350 2.18 1.50 15.42
N ASP A 351 2.41 0.21 15.22
CA ASP A 351 2.75 -0.41 13.92
C ASP A 351 1.85 -1.64 13.67
N THR A 352 0.57 -1.51 14.00
CA THR A 352 -0.42 -2.59 14.00
C THR A 352 -0.97 -2.96 12.63
N TYR A 353 -0.67 -2.18 11.58
CA TYR A 353 -1.26 -2.38 10.26
C TYR A 353 -0.95 -3.76 9.65
N ASN A 354 0.30 -4.22 9.71
CA ASN A 354 0.74 -5.54 9.24
C ASN A 354 2.12 -5.88 9.79
N SER A 355 2.49 -7.16 9.79
CA SER A 355 3.76 -7.64 10.32
C SER A 355 4.45 -8.61 9.37
N SER A 356 5.78 -8.46 9.27
CA SER A 356 6.70 -9.40 8.63
C SER A 356 8.03 -9.37 9.38
N PRO A 357 8.88 -10.40 9.27
CA PRO A 357 10.16 -10.41 9.98
C PRO A 357 11.01 -9.16 9.73
N ALA A 358 11.09 -8.69 8.48
CA ALA A 358 11.86 -7.50 8.14
C ALA A 358 11.28 -6.22 8.77
N SER A 359 9.94 -6.03 8.72
CA SER A 359 9.30 -4.86 9.30
C SER A 359 9.34 -4.87 10.83
N THR A 360 9.24 -6.05 11.45
CA THR A 360 9.29 -6.19 12.92
C THR A 360 10.70 -5.93 13.45
N LEU A 361 11.73 -6.41 12.75
CA LEU A 361 13.12 -6.09 13.08
C LEU A 361 13.38 -4.58 12.96
N ALA A 362 12.83 -3.92 11.94
CA ALA A 362 12.96 -2.47 11.78
C ALA A 362 12.28 -1.70 12.93
N ALA A 363 11.09 -2.14 13.36
CA ALA A 363 10.38 -1.55 14.50
C ALA A 363 11.10 -1.79 15.83
N LEU A 364 11.67 -2.97 16.05
CA LEU A 364 12.51 -3.26 17.22
C LEU A 364 13.80 -2.42 17.23
N ASN A 365 14.41 -2.17 16.08
CA ASN A 365 15.58 -1.28 16.00
C ASN A 365 15.21 0.16 16.37
N LEU A 366 14.03 0.64 15.97
CA LEU A 366 13.56 1.94 16.42
C LEU A 366 13.28 1.94 17.94
N LEU A 367 12.66 0.91 18.48
CA LEU A 367 12.42 0.77 19.92
C LEU A 367 13.75 0.83 20.68
N ASP A 368 14.82 0.24 20.15
CA ASP A 368 16.18 0.28 20.71
C ASP A 368 16.78 1.69 20.75
N GLU A 369 16.46 2.55 19.77
CA GLU A 369 16.95 3.92 19.66
C GLU A 369 16.28 4.89 20.66
N LEU A 370 15.18 4.49 21.31
CA LEU A 370 14.43 5.36 22.22
C LEU A 370 14.86 5.14 23.67
N ASP A 371 14.81 6.22 24.47
CA ASP A 371 15.04 6.16 25.90
C ASP A 371 13.79 5.62 26.63
N GLY A 372 13.97 5.05 27.82
CA GLY A 372 12.91 4.48 28.67
C GLY A 372 12.91 2.96 28.74
N ARG A 373 11.99 2.39 29.53
CA ARG A 373 11.77 0.95 29.61
C ARG A 373 11.01 0.45 28.38
N LYS A 374 11.54 -0.54 27.72
CA LYS A 374 11.09 -1.02 26.39
C LYS A 374 10.18 -2.22 26.53
N ILE A 375 8.94 -2.08 26.12
CA ILE A 375 7.94 -3.15 26.08
C ILE A 375 7.64 -3.48 24.62
N ALA A 376 7.88 -4.73 24.22
CA ALA A 376 7.55 -5.21 22.88
C ALA A 376 6.31 -6.12 22.94
N VAL A 377 5.21 -5.71 22.30
CA VAL A 377 3.97 -6.49 22.13
C VAL A 377 3.92 -6.96 20.67
N LEU A 378 4.21 -8.24 20.46
CA LEU A 378 4.41 -8.82 19.14
C LEU A 378 3.41 -9.94 18.88
N GLY A 379 2.59 -9.77 17.85
CA GLY A 379 1.62 -10.78 17.40
C GLY A 379 2.17 -11.66 16.26
N ASP A 380 1.30 -12.54 15.77
CA ASP A 380 1.57 -13.42 14.63
C ASP A 380 2.08 -12.63 13.41
N MET A 381 3.07 -13.19 12.73
CA MET A 381 3.45 -12.81 11.38
C MET A 381 2.91 -13.87 10.42
N LEU A 382 1.83 -13.54 9.71
CA LEU A 382 1.12 -14.47 8.83
C LEU A 382 1.70 -14.54 7.43
N GLU A 383 1.27 -15.51 6.64
CA GLU A 383 1.62 -15.70 5.21
C GLU A 383 3.10 -15.99 4.92
N LEU A 384 3.85 -16.45 5.91
CA LEU A 384 5.29 -16.74 5.77
C LEU A 384 5.60 -18.13 5.20
N GLY A 385 4.62 -19.05 5.10
CA GLY A 385 4.83 -20.42 4.63
C GLY A 385 5.97 -21.12 5.37
N ASP A 386 6.86 -21.79 4.67
CA ASP A 386 7.98 -22.54 5.26
C ASP A 386 8.97 -21.66 6.05
N TYR A 387 8.94 -20.34 5.84
CA TYR A 387 9.76 -19.38 6.59
C TYR A 387 9.16 -18.98 7.93
N GLU A 388 7.94 -19.42 8.28
CA GLU A 388 7.19 -19.03 9.47
C GLU A 388 8.02 -19.15 10.75
N ARG A 389 8.50 -20.34 11.04
CA ARG A 389 9.28 -20.61 12.24
C ARG A 389 10.57 -19.78 12.29
N GLY A 390 11.37 -19.83 11.20
CA GLY A 390 12.63 -19.10 11.15
C GLY A 390 12.48 -17.59 11.22
N GLY A 391 11.38 -17.05 10.65
CA GLY A 391 11.04 -15.64 10.74
C GLY A 391 10.74 -15.18 12.16
N HIS A 392 9.91 -15.95 12.91
CA HIS A 392 9.59 -15.67 14.29
C HIS A 392 10.80 -15.85 15.23
N GLU A 393 11.60 -16.88 15.03
CA GLU A 393 12.84 -17.09 15.80
C GLU A 393 13.84 -15.94 15.60
N LYS A 394 13.99 -15.42 14.37
CA LYS A 394 14.84 -14.27 14.10
C LYS A 394 14.37 -13.00 14.82
N VAL A 395 13.07 -12.76 14.85
CA VAL A 395 12.46 -11.63 15.58
C VAL A 395 12.68 -11.80 17.07
N ALA A 396 12.52 -13.02 17.62
CA ALA A 396 12.75 -13.31 19.01
C ALA A 396 14.15 -12.96 19.49
N LEU A 397 15.18 -13.30 18.70
CA LEU A 397 16.57 -12.97 19.01
C LEU A 397 16.77 -11.44 19.12
N ARG A 398 16.18 -10.67 18.23
CA ARG A 398 16.26 -9.22 18.32
C ARG A 398 15.45 -8.63 19.47
N ALA A 399 14.26 -9.18 19.74
CA ALA A 399 13.45 -8.78 20.88
C ALA A 399 14.16 -9.05 22.24
N LEU A 400 14.87 -10.17 22.35
CA LEU A 400 15.71 -10.49 23.51
C LEU A 400 16.78 -9.42 23.79
N GLU A 401 17.36 -8.84 22.73
CA GLU A 401 18.41 -7.80 22.85
C GLU A 401 17.84 -6.43 23.26
N VAL A 402 16.60 -6.14 22.84
CA VAL A 402 16.02 -4.78 22.89
C VAL A 402 15.01 -4.63 24.03
N ALA A 403 14.12 -5.61 24.22
CA ALA A 403 12.96 -5.44 25.09
C ALA A 403 13.29 -5.77 26.56
N ASP A 404 12.89 -4.89 27.46
CA ASP A 404 12.87 -5.15 28.91
C ASP A 404 11.71 -6.11 29.27
N VAL A 405 10.60 -6.00 28.56
CA VAL A 405 9.44 -6.88 28.66
C VAL A 405 8.97 -7.28 27.26
N LEU A 406 8.75 -8.56 27.06
CA LEU A 406 8.24 -9.13 25.83
C LEU A 406 6.86 -9.76 26.07
N ILE A 407 5.87 -9.25 25.38
CA ILE A 407 4.51 -9.80 25.34
C ILE A 407 4.29 -10.34 23.94
N THR A 408 3.90 -11.61 23.83
CA THR A 408 3.63 -12.22 22.53
C THR A 408 2.19 -12.70 22.44
N LEU A 409 1.57 -12.57 21.27
CA LEU A 409 0.16 -12.83 21.03
C LEU A 409 -0.04 -13.81 19.89
N GLY A 410 -0.93 -14.79 20.11
CA GLY A 410 -1.33 -15.76 19.11
C GLY A 410 -0.42 -16.98 19.03
N GLN A 411 -0.85 -17.95 18.20
CA GLN A 411 -0.19 -19.25 18.10
C GLN A 411 1.23 -19.19 17.53
N ARG A 412 1.49 -18.26 16.59
CA ARG A 412 2.80 -18.06 15.96
C ARG A 412 3.65 -17.11 16.79
N GLY A 413 3.03 -16.09 17.41
CA GLY A 413 3.68 -15.21 18.36
C GLY A 413 4.29 -15.97 19.55
N ARG A 414 3.67 -17.08 19.97
CA ARG A 414 4.23 -18.04 20.93
C ARG A 414 5.65 -18.48 20.58
N ILE A 415 5.99 -18.68 19.30
CA ILE A 415 7.35 -19.06 18.85
C ILE A 415 8.35 -17.99 19.28
N ILE A 416 7.97 -16.69 19.22
CA ILE A 416 8.84 -15.58 19.65
C ILE A 416 9.12 -15.69 21.13
N GLY A 417 8.07 -15.81 21.96
CA GLY A 417 8.20 -15.91 23.43
C GLY A 417 9.00 -17.13 23.87
N GLU A 418 8.68 -18.31 23.33
CA GLU A 418 9.40 -19.56 23.66
C GLU A 418 10.87 -19.50 23.24
N THR A 419 11.16 -18.88 22.09
CA THR A 419 12.54 -18.70 21.61
C THR A 419 13.30 -17.74 22.52
N ALA A 420 12.71 -16.61 22.91
CA ALA A 420 13.32 -15.65 23.82
C ALA A 420 13.67 -16.31 25.18
N LEU A 421 12.74 -17.10 25.74
CA LEU A 421 12.98 -17.86 26.96
C LEU A 421 14.13 -18.88 26.80
N ARG A 422 14.15 -19.64 25.68
CA ARG A 422 15.17 -20.63 25.38
C ARG A 422 16.57 -19.99 25.27
N TRP A 423 16.64 -18.76 24.79
CA TRP A 423 17.89 -18.03 24.62
C TRP A 423 18.26 -17.13 25.80
N GLY A 424 17.54 -17.25 26.93
CA GLY A 424 17.95 -16.73 28.21
C GLY A 424 17.23 -15.46 28.68
N MET A 425 16.15 -15.03 28.01
CA MET A 425 15.30 -13.97 28.58
C MET A 425 14.64 -14.47 29.88
N PRO A 426 14.71 -13.70 30.98
CA PRO A 426 14.12 -14.11 32.26
C PRO A 426 12.62 -14.36 32.12
N ALA A 427 12.12 -15.47 32.71
CA ALA A 427 10.72 -15.85 32.58
C ALA A 427 9.73 -14.79 33.13
N GLY A 428 10.12 -13.99 34.10
CA GLY A 428 9.30 -12.89 34.60
C GLY A 428 9.21 -11.66 33.66
N ARG A 429 9.95 -11.68 32.55
CA ARG A 429 9.91 -10.61 31.52
C ARG A 429 9.21 -11.05 30.24
N VAL A 430 8.77 -12.31 30.13
CA VAL A 430 8.12 -12.85 28.93
C VAL A 430 6.71 -13.29 29.27
N HIS A 431 5.74 -12.73 28.55
CA HIS A 431 4.33 -13.07 28.66
C HIS A 431 3.84 -13.62 27.33
N ILE A 432 3.40 -14.88 27.31
CA ILE A 432 2.87 -15.55 26.12
C ILE A 432 1.36 -15.62 26.27
N LEU A 433 0.63 -14.87 25.48
CA LEU A 433 -0.81 -14.68 25.55
C LEU A 433 -1.48 -15.11 24.24
N GLU A 434 -2.79 -15.32 24.27
CA GLU A 434 -3.55 -15.73 23.06
C GLU A 434 -4.34 -14.55 22.45
N GLU A 435 -4.89 -13.67 23.28
CA GLU A 435 -5.85 -12.65 22.86
C GLU A 435 -5.43 -11.23 23.26
N ASN A 436 -5.87 -10.22 22.47
CA ASN A 436 -5.58 -8.81 22.71
C ASN A 436 -6.07 -8.33 24.09
N VAL A 437 -7.21 -8.84 24.55
CA VAL A 437 -7.78 -8.46 25.86
C VAL A 437 -6.87 -8.82 27.03
N GLU A 438 -6.14 -9.92 26.94
CA GLU A 438 -5.18 -10.33 27.97
C GLU A 438 -3.97 -9.38 28.00
N ALA A 439 -3.49 -8.96 26.83
CA ALA A 439 -2.40 -7.99 26.73
C ALA A 439 -2.82 -6.62 27.26
N ILE A 440 -4.03 -6.17 26.94
CA ILE A 440 -4.59 -4.90 27.47
C ILE A 440 -4.61 -4.95 29.01
N ALA A 441 -5.21 -5.99 29.60
CA ALA A 441 -5.31 -6.12 31.05
C ALA A 441 -3.94 -6.18 31.74
N LEU A 442 -2.94 -6.81 31.12
CA LEU A 442 -1.58 -6.85 31.61
C LEU A 442 -0.90 -5.48 31.55
N LEU A 443 -1.02 -4.79 30.41
CA LEU A 443 -0.40 -3.48 30.18
C LEU A 443 -1.01 -2.42 31.11
N GLU A 444 -2.33 -2.41 31.33
CA GLU A 444 -3.00 -1.50 32.27
C GLU A 444 -2.46 -1.61 33.71
N GLN A 445 -1.93 -2.78 34.10
CA GLN A 445 -1.38 -2.99 35.42
C GLN A 445 0.10 -2.65 35.57
N MET A 446 0.85 -2.64 34.46
CA MET A 446 2.30 -2.57 34.50
C MET A 446 2.92 -1.33 33.86
N VAL A 447 2.17 -0.59 33.04
CA VAL A 447 2.67 0.58 32.32
C VAL A 447 2.92 1.75 33.25
N THR A 448 4.02 2.44 33.05
CA THR A 448 4.44 3.64 33.77
C THR A 448 4.84 4.74 32.80
N SER A 449 5.06 5.95 33.30
CA SER A 449 5.44 7.11 32.50
C SER A 449 6.78 6.98 31.73
N ASP A 450 7.62 6.03 32.12
CA ASP A 450 8.94 5.81 31.51
C ASP A 450 8.91 4.72 30.42
N ASP A 451 7.72 4.25 30.04
CA ASP A 451 7.57 3.14 29.11
C ASP A 451 7.47 3.59 27.67
N VAL A 452 8.17 2.86 26.80
CA VAL A 452 7.99 2.90 25.34
C VAL A 452 7.50 1.53 24.90
N ILE A 453 6.29 1.50 24.33
CA ILE A 453 5.55 0.27 24.03
C ILE A 453 5.45 0.12 22.51
N LEU A 454 6.07 -0.88 21.92
CA LEU A 454 5.85 -1.25 20.52
C LEU A 454 4.71 -2.23 20.41
N VAL A 455 3.68 -1.94 19.60
CA VAL A 455 2.58 -2.85 19.31
C VAL A 455 2.59 -3.19 17.81
N LYS A 456 2.80 -4.49 17.48
CA LYS A 456 2.93 -4.94 16.11
C LYS A 456 2.48 -6.37 15.88
N GLY A 457 1.62 -6.58 14.85
CA GLY A 457 1.15 -7.90 14.42
C GLY A 457 0.59 -7.85 13.01
N SER A 458 0.28 -9.02 12.45
CA SER A 458 -0.40 -9.09 11.15
C SER A 458 -1.80 -8.49 11.24
N ARG A 459 -2.31 -7.98 10.11
CA ARG A 459 -3.61 -7.29 10.04
C ARG A 459 -4.77 -8.08 10.66
N ALA A 460 -4.76 -9.40 10.48
CA ALA A 460 -5.80 -10.27 11.02
C ALA A 460 -5.80 -10.36 12.56
N MET A 461 -4.73 -9.93 13.22
CA MET A 461 -4.64 -9.91 14.70
C MET A 461 -5.38 -8.72 15.32
N GLN A 462 -5.74 -7.70 14.53
CA GLN A 462 -6.46 -6.51 14.98
C GLN A 462 -5.82 -5.82 16.20
N MET A 463 -4.49 -5.81 16.26
CA MET A 463 -3.77 -5.31 17.45
C MET A 463 -3.93 -3.81 17.69
N GLU A 464 -4.54 -3.07 16.76
CA GLU A 464 -5.02 -1.70 16.98
C GLU A 464 -6.01 -1.58 18.16
N GLU A 465 -6.66 -2.68 18.57
CA GLU A 465 -7.50 -2.71 19.76
C GLU A 465 -6.69 -2.41 21.03
N ILE A 466 -5.44 -2.91 21.11
CA ILE A 466 -4.55 -2.65 22.24
C ILE A 466 -4.18 -1.16 22.28
N VAL A 467 -3.80 -0.60 21.13
CA VAL A 467 -3.44 0.82 21.01
C VAL A 467 -4.62 1.71 21.37
N ASN A 468 -5.82 1.37 20.86
CA ASN A 468 -7.05 2.13 21.13
C ASN A 468 -7.50 2.04 22.58
N ALA A 469 -7.29 0.92 23.25
CA ALA A 469 -7.61 0.76 24.67
C ALA A 469 -6.69 1.61 25.56
N LEU A 470 -5.38 1.54 25.31
CA LEU A 470 -4.37 2.26 26.09
C LEU A 470 -4.31 3.77 25.75
N GLY A 471 -4.58 4.17 24.52
CA GLY A 471 -4.55 5.58 24.09
C GLY A 471 -5.77 6.42 24.50
N LYS A 472 -6.75 5.85 25.17
CA LYS A 472 -7.94 6.54 25.69
C LYS A 472 -7.84 7.01 27.14
N ALA A 473 -6.71 6.72 27.77
CA ALA A 473 -6.50 7.04 29.20
C ALA A 473 -5.93 8.45 29.39
#